data_ae3921345f8cf61bc9ad073bdaceba67
#
_entry.id   ae3921345f8cf61bc9ad073bdaceba67
#
_cell.length_a   1.000
_cell.length_b   1.000
_cell.length_c   1.000
_cell.angle_alpha   90.00
_cell.angle_beta   90.00
_cell.angle_gamma   90.00
#
_symmetry.space_group_name_H-M   'P 1'
#
loop_
_entity.id
_entity.type
_entity.pdbx_description
1 polymer ?
#
loop_
_entity_poly.entity_id
_entity_poly.type
_entity_poly.pdbx_seq_one_letter_code
_entity_poly.pdbx_strand_id
1 'polypeptide(L)'
;MSFYTKDYSKRMTLIAEEGGAQLYEYLPSAFKLLAINFEKPRFVRRMRFLLEYLHRGHYKVYYLAVDGEFVGHCVVTPGGRRLSVSTKKDIVLGPYFVSPEHRGKGYAKVIVRMTLEYCTYDYECAYDWIHDDNYASIKTSEACGMVKEGTRLNVVGLMRKLVPSENGDNIVYKYVRK
;
A
#
# COMPACT_ATOMS: atom_id res chain seq x y z
N MET A 1 -7.72 -8.97 -23.95
CA MET A 1 -7.11 -10.32 -23.92
C MET A 1 -6.47 -10.50 -22.55
N SER A 2 -7.12 -11.28 -21.68
CA SER A 2 -6.76 -11.37 -20.25
C SER A 2 -5.49 -12.20 -20.07
N PHE A 3 -4.42 -11.59 -19.61
CA PHE A 3 -3.15 -12.24 -19.21
C PHE A 3 -3.22 -12.88 -17.82
N TYR A 4 -4.38 -13.36 -17.40
CA TYR A 4 -4.55 -13.97 -16.08
C TYR A 4 -4.27 -15.47 -16.17
N THR A 5 -3.03 -15.85 -15.94
CA THR A 5 -2.66 -17.25 -15.82
C THR A 5 -3.09 -17.83 -14.47
N LYS A 6 -3.63 -19.04 -14.49
CA LYS A 6 -4.22 -19.87 -13.42
C LYS A 6 -3.43 -20.02 -12.09
N ASP A 7 -2.27 -19.41 -11.95
CA ASP A 7 -1.34 -19.66 -10.83
C ASP A 7 -1.50 -18.69 -9.64
N TYR A 8 -2.37 -17.68 -9.76
CA TYR A 8 -2.59 -16.68 -8.70
C TYR A 8 -3.60 -17.11 -7.64
N SER A 9 -4.47 -18.07 -7.95
CA SER A 9 -5.63 -18.44 -7.11
C SER A 9 -5.26 -19.02 -5.74
N LYS A 10 -4.11 -19.67 -5.61
CA LYS A 10 -3.69 -20.32 -4.34
C LYS A 10 -3.19 -19.35 -3.25
N ARG A 11 -2.87 -18.09 -3.59
CA ARG A 11 -2.32 -17.09 -2.65
C ARG A 11 -3.10 -15.79 -2.63
N MET A 12 -4.19 -15.72 -3.38
CA MET A 12 -5.13 -14.61 -3.39
C MET A 12 -6.44 -15.04 -2.74
N THR A 13 -6.87 -14.30 -1.74
CA THR A 13 -8.13 -14.52 -1.04
C THR A 13 -9.02 -13.31 -1.20
N LEU A 14 -10.25 -13.49 -1.66
CA LEU A 14 -11.27 -12.44 -1.62
C LEU A 14 -11.60 -12.16 -0.16
N ILE A 15 -11.47 -10.92 0.28
CA ILE A 15 -11.71 -10.52 1.67
C ILE A 15 -12.88 -9.57 1.84
N ALA A 16 -13.26 -8.82 0.79
CA ALA A 16 -14.41 -7.93 0.81
C ALA A 16 -14.97 -7.71 -0.59
N GLU A 17 -16.27 -7.41 -0.65
CA GLU A 17 -16.97 -7.01 -1.86
C GLU A 17 -17.97 -5.90 -1.54
N GLU A 18 -17.91 -4.78 -2.28
CA GLU A 18 -18.80 -3.64 -2.14
C GLU A 18 -19.04 -2.96 -3.49
N GLY A 19 -20.31 -2.76 -3.85
CA GLY A 19 -20.70 -1.97 -5.02
C GLY A 19 -20.03 -2.41 -6.33
N GLY A 20 -19.80 -3.71 -6.51
CA GLY A 20 -19.11 -4.26 -7.68
C GLY A 20 -17.57 -4.20 -7.60
N ALA A 21 -17.02 -3.64 -6.53
CA ALA A 21 -15.59 -3.65 -6.25
C ALA A 21 -15.24 -4.82 -5.32
N GLN A 22 -14.23 -5.60 -5.67
CA GLN A 22 -13.76 -6.76 -4.93
C GLN A 22 -12.33 -6.54 -4.45
N LEU A 23 -12.07 -6.73 -3.15
CA LEU A 23 -10.74 -6.61 -2.55
C LEU A 23 -10.17 -8.00 -2.28
N TYR A 24 -9.00 -8.25 -2.84
CA TYR A 24 -8.26 -9.50 -2.68
C TYR A 24 -6.99 -9.27 -1.87
N GLU A 25 -6.76 -10.10 -0.86
CA GLU A 25 -5.48 -10.17 -0.17
C GLU A 25 -4.53 -11.14 -0.89
N TYR A 26 -3.29 -10.72 -1.08
CA TYR A 26 -2.21 -11.54 -1.59
C TYR A 26 -1.07 -11.63 -0.59
N LEU A 27 -0.62 -12.86 -0.32
CA LEU A 27 0.52 -13.14 0.54
C LEU A 27 1.78 -13.34 -0.33
N PRO A 28 2.73 -12.39 -0.33
CA PRO A 28 3.96 -12.49 -1.09
C PRO A 28 4.82 -13.70 -0.69
N SER A 29 5.71 -14.09 -1.62
CA SER A 29 6.80 -15.04 -1.36
C SER A 29 8.10 -14.50 -1.92
N ALA A 30 9.24 -15.06 -1.49
CA ALA A 30 10.57 -14.65 -1.98
C ALA A 30 10.69 -14.70 -3.51
N PHE A 31 10.00 -15.64 -4.15
CA PHE A 31 10.01 -15.81 -5.60
C PHE A 31 8.95 -14.94 -6.32
N LYS A 32 7.89 -14.53 -5.62
CA LYS A 32 6.77 -13.78 -6.21
C LYS A 32 6.32 -12.69 -5.24
N LEU A 33 6.94 -11.54 -5.36
CA LEU A 33 6.77 -10.39 -4.46
C LEU A 33 5.47 -9.62 -4.72
N LEU A 34 4.96 -9.66 -5.95
CA LEU A 34 3.66 -9.13 -6.37
C LEU A 34 2.99 -10.15 -7.27
N ALA A 35 1.69 -10.36 -7.10
CA ALA A 35 0.92 -11.25 -7.99
C ALA A 35 0.75 -10.63 -9.37
N ILE A 36 0.34 -9.37 -9.40
CA ILE A 36 0.08 -8.60 -10.63
C ILE A 36 0.99 -7.37 -10.60
N ASN A 37 1.71 -7.15 -11.70
CA ASN A 37 2.53 -5.97 -11.88
C ASN A 37 1.85 -5.06 -12.91
N PHE A 38 1.30 -3.95 -12.47
CA PHE A 38 0.70 -2.93 -13.34
C PHE A 38 1.74 -2.05 -14.06
N GLU A 39 3.00 -2.11 -13.61
CA GLU A 39 4.12 -1.42 -14.24
C GLU A 39 5.25 -2.41 -14.52
N LYS A 40 6.03 -2.14 -15.57
CA LYS A 40 7.27 -2.89 -15.81
C LYS A 40 8.20 -2.73 -14.59
N PRO A 41 8.51 -3.81 -13.87
CA PRO A 41 9.30 -3.70 -12.65
C PRO A 41 10.73 -3.30 -13.01
N ARG A 42 11.17 -2.11 -12.57
CA ARG A 42 12.59 -1.75 -12.59
C ARG A 42 13.34 -2.68 -11.62
N PHE A 43 14.53 -3.11 -11.97
CA PHE A 43 15.37 -3.99 -11.15
C PHE A 43 15.49 -3.51 -9.70
N VAL A 44 15.72 -2.21 -9.50
CA VAL A 44 15.81 -1.56 -8.18
C VAL A 44 14.52 -1.73 -7.36
N ARG A 45 13.34 -1.65 -8.00
CA ARG A 45 12.05 -1.86 -7.31
C ARG A 45 11.89 -3.33 -6.86
N ARG A 46 12.27 -4.29 -7.70
CA ARG A 46 12.24 -5.73 -7.33
C ARG A 46 13.17 -6.03 -6.16
N MET A 47 14.40 -5.52 -6.20
CA MET A 47 15.37 -5.68 -5.12
C MET A 47 14.86 -5.07 -3.82
N ARG A 48 14.24 -3.91 -3.89
CA ARG A 48 13.64 -3.24 -2.72
C ARG A 48 12.52 -4.09 -2.09
N PHE A 49 11.58 -4.63 -2.88
CA PHE A 49 10.54 -5.51 -2.36
C PHE A 49 11.13 -6.80 -1.75
N LEU A 50 12.16 -7.36 -2.35
CA LEU A 50 12.85 -8.52 -1.81
C LEU A 50 13.50 -8.21 -0.46
N LEU A 51 14.19 -7.07 -0.33
CA LEU A 51 14.77 -6.61 0.93
C LEU A 51 13.69 -6.34 1.98
N GLU A 52 12.56 -5.76 1.60
CA GLU A 52 11.42 -5.57 2.51
C GLU A 52 10.83 -6.90 2.97
N TYR A 53 10.69 -7.86 2.07
CA TYR A 53 10.23 -9.20 2.39
C TYR A 53 11.16 -9.91 3.39
N LEU A 54 12.48 -9.87 3.14
CA LEU A 54 13.48 -10.57 3.97
C LEU A 54 13.69 -9.91 5.35
N HIS A 55 13.68 -8.58 5.43
CA HIS A 55 14.08 -7.86 6.63
C HIS A 55 12.95 -7.36 7.51
N ARG A 56 11.72 -7.21 6.99
CA ARG A 56 10.63 -6.49 7.66
C ARG A 56 9.41 -7.32 8.02
N GLY A 57 9.48 -8.62 7.78
CA GLY A 57 8.34 -9.49 7.93
C GLY A 57 7.39 -9.38 6.74
N HIS A 58 6.47 -10.29 6.68
CA HIS A 58 5.61 -10.50 5.53
C HIS A 58 4.65 -9.32 5.35
N TYR A 59 4.93 -8.45 4.36
CA TYR A 59 3.95 -7.48 3.91
C TYR A 59 2.83 -8.19 3.15
N LYS A 60 1.67 -7.57 3.09
CA LYS A 60 0.52 -8.03 2.31
C LYS A 60 0.25 -7.06 1.18
N VAL A 61 -0.31 -7.57 0.09
CA VAL A 61 -0.71 -6.75 -1.05
C VAL A 61 -2.21 -6.93 -1.26
N TYR A 62 -2.92 -5.83 -1.25
CA TYR A 62 -4.36 -5.79 -1.48
C TYR A 62 -4.63 -5.35 -2.91
N TYR A 63 -5.29 -6.19 -3.69
CA TYR A 63 -5.64 -5.92 -5.08
C TYR A 63 -7.13 -5.59 -5.18
N LEU A 64 -7.44 -4.52 -5.90
CA LEU A 64 -8.82 -4.17 -6.24
C LEU A 64 -9.16 -4.73 -7.63
N ALA A 65 -10.25 -5.48 -7.71
CA ALA A 65 -10.91 -5.83 -8.95
C ALA A 65 -12.25 -5.11 -9.06
N VAL A 66 -12.59 -4.67 -10.27
CA VAL A 66 -13.88 -4.06 -10.61
C VAL A 66 -14.33 -4.69 -11.92
N ASP A 67 -15.57 -5.15 -12.00
CA ASP A 67 -16.13 -5.85 -13.17
C ASP A 67 -15.26 -7.04 -13.64
N GLY A 68 -14.64 -7.75 -12.67
CA GLY A 68 -13.76 -8.90 -12.93
C GLY A 68 -12.35 -8.55 -13.42
N GLU A 69 -11.99 -7.26 -13.49
CA GLU A 69 -10.66 -6.79 -13.89
C GLU A 69 -9.90 -6.18 -12.73
N PHE A 70 -8.63 -6.58 -12.53
CA PHE A 70 -7.78 -5.97 -11.52
C PHE A 70 -7.30 -4.59 -11.96
N VAL A 71 -7.71 -3.56 -11.20
CA VAL A 71 -7.48 -2.14 -11.55
C VAL A 71 -6.33 -1.50 -10.78
N GLY A 72 -5.88 -2.11 -9.67
CA GLY A 72 -4.81 -1.55 -8.85
C GLY A 72 -4.47 -2.38 -7.62
N HIS A 73 -3.53 -1.88 -6.82
CA HIS A 73 -3.13 -2.51 -5.56
C HIS A 73 -2.70 -1.50 -4.48
N CYS A 74 -2.73 -1.94 -3.22
CA CYS A 74 -2.13 -1.27 -2.07
C CYS A 74 -1.23 -2.25 -1.34
N VAL A 75 0.00 -1.86 -1.02
CA VAL A 75 0.91 -2.64 -0.18
C VAL A 75 0.73 -2.20 1.27
N VAL A 76 0.65 -3.15 2.18
CA VAL A 76 0.56 -2.90 3.63
C VAL A 76 1.71 -3.60 4.32
N THR A 77 2.46 -2.86 5.11
CA THR A 77 3.56 -3.37 5.91
C THR A 77 3.28 -3.17 7.41
N PRO A 78 3.70 -4.11 8.29
CA PRO A 78 3.67 -3.88 9.73
C PRO A 78 4.48 -2.65 10.13
N GLY A 79 3.96 -1.88 11.07
CA GLY A 79 4.62 -0.69 11.62
C GLY A 79 5.86 -0.99 12.47
N GLY A 80 6.45 0.06 13.07
CA GLY A 80 7.58 -0.03 14.00
C GLY A 80 8.94 -0.32 13.36
N ARG A 81 9.05 -0.44 12.05
CA ARG A 81 10.32 -0.80 11.40
C ARG A 81 10.83 0.23 10.39
N ARG A 82 9.98 0.67 9.47
CA ARG A 82 10.37 1.61 8.42
C ARG A 82 10.08 3.04 8.79
N LEU A 83 8.91 3.27 9.34
CA LEU A 83 8.41 4.56 9.75
C LEU A 83 8.63 4.71 11.26
N SER A 84 9.52 5.62 11.66
CA SER A 84 9.94 5.77 13.05
C SER A 84 8.83 6.25 13.99
N VAL A 85 7.81 6.89 13.46
CA VAL A 85 6.63 7.35 14.22
C VAL A 85 5.57 6.26 14.44
N SER A 86 5.71 5.12 13.78
CA SER A 86 4.78 3.98 13.94
C SER A 86 5.31 2.95 14.94
N THR A 87 4.41 2.25 15.59
CA THR A 87 4.68 1.17 16.55
C THR A 87 4.45 -0.21 15.90
N LYS A 88 4.72 -1.29 16.61
CA LYS A 88 4.44 -2.67 16.15
C LYS A 88 2.94 -2.99 16.07
N LYS A 89 2.10 -2.18 16.72
CA LYS A 89 0.63 -2.29 16.69
C LYS A 89 0.01 -1.52 15.52
N ASP A 90 0.82 -0.90 14.69
CA ASP A 90 0.37 -0.10 13.58
C ASP A 90 0.66 -0.77 12.25
N ILE A 91 0.06 -0.25 11.19
CA ILE A 91 0.40 -0.59 9.83
C ILE A 91 0.86 0.65 9.05
N VAL A 92 1.61 0.41 8.00
CA VAL A 92 2.03 1.46 7.06
C VAL A 92 1.51 1.09 5.67
N LEU A 93 0.74 1.98 5.09
CA LEU A 93 0.22 1.87 3.73
C LEU A 93 1.26 2.31 2.70
N GLY A 94 1.16 1.74 1.51
CA GLY A 94 1.91 2.16 0.35
C GLY A 94 3.18 1.34 0.06
N PRO A 95 3.56 1.35 -1.23
CA PRO A 95 2.91 2.12 -2.30
C PRO A 95 1.52 1.57 -2.66
N TYR A 96 0.60 2.46 -3.04
CA TYR A 96 -0.60 2.08 -3.76
C TYR A 96 -0.56 2.59 -5.20
N PHE A 97 -1.21 1.88 -6.09
CA PHE A 97 -1.12 2.12 -7.52
C PHE A 97 -2.42 1.74 -8.23
N VAL A 98 -2.83 2.58 -9.15
CA VAL A 98 -3.92 2.30 -10.09
C VAL A 98 -3.33 2.26 -11.49
N SER A 99 -3.68 1.23 -12.26
CA SER A 99 -3.22 1.05 -13.63
C SER A 99 -3.57 2.28 -14.49
N PRO A 100 -2.72 2.70 -15.43
CA PRO A 100 -2.91 3.94 -16.17
C PRO A 100 -4.28 4.06 -16.83
N GLU A 101 -4.79 2.97 -17.39
CA GLU A 101 -6.09 2.87 -18.10
C GLU A 101 -7.30 3.03 -17.16
N HIS A 102 -7.08 2.89 -15.86
CA HIS A 102 -8.13 2.99 -14.84
C HIS A 102 -8.03 4.26 -13.98
N ARG A 103 -7.08 5.14 -14.25
CA ARG A 103 -6.94 6.41 -13.53
C ARG A 103 -8.09 7.37 -13.79
N GLY A 104 -8.27 8.32 -12.89
CA GLY A 104 -9.35 9.32 -13.00
C GLY A 104 -10.74 8.84 -12.54
N LYS A 105 -10.91 7.53 -12.27
CA LYS A 105 -12.19 6.90 -11.87
C LYS A 105 -12.37 6.77 -10.35
N GLY A 106 -11.47 7.32 -9.54
CA GLY A 106 -11.56 7.26 -8.07
C GLY A 106 -11.08 5.97 -7.43
N TYR A 107 -10.56 5.01 -8.18
CA TYR A 107 -10.18 3.69 -7.65
C TYR A 107 -9.06 3.72 -6.60
N ALA A 108 -8.17 4.72 -6.63
CA ALA A 108 -7.17 4.89 -5.57
C ALA A 108 -7.84 5.08 -4.19
N LYS A 109 -8.90 5.89 -4.12
CA LYS A 109 -9.70 6.09 -2.91
C LYS A 109 -10.38 4.79 -2.48
N VAL A 110 -10.97 4.05 -3.42
CA VAL A 110 -11.64 2.77 -3.13
C VAL A 110 -10.64 1.75 -2.55
N ILE A 111 -9.47 1.59 -3.19
CA ILE A 111 -8.42 0.68 -2.71
C ILE A 111 -7.98 1.04 -1.30
N VAL A 112 -7.64 2.31 -1.04
CA VAL A 112 -7.13 2.75 0.28
C VAL A 112 -8.21 2.56 1.34
N ARG A 113 -9.46 2.99 1.09
CA ARG A 113 -10.57 2.86 2.02
C ARG A 113 -10.86 1.40 2.35
N MET A 114 -11.05 0.55 1.35
CA MET A 114 -11.31 -0.88 1.57
C MET A 114 -10.13 -1.57 2.27
N THR A 115 -8.88 -1.17 1.98
CA THR A 115 -7.70 -1.69 2.67
C THR A 115 -7.72 -1.31 4.14
N LEU A 116 -8.05 -0.06 4.50
CA LEU A 116 -8.17 0.39 5.89
C LEU A 116 -9.25 -0.37 6.64
N GLU A 117 -10.37 -0.66 5.99
CA GLU A 117 -11.54 -1.28 6.61
C GLU A 117 -11.38 -2.81 6.76
N TYR A 118 -10.92 -3.48 5.71
CA TYR A 118 -10.96 -4.94 5.62
C TYR A 118 -9.60 -5.64 5.71
N CYS A 119 -8.46 -4.90 5.84
CA CYS A 119 -7.18 -5.58 5.93
C CYS A 119 -7.12 -6.51 7.15
N THR A 120 -6.49 -7.66 6.97
CA THR A 120 -6.45 -8.75 7.94
C THR A 120 -5.35 -8.58 8.99
N TYR A 121 -4.68 -7.43 9.03
CA TYR A 121 -3.85 -7.07 10.17
C TYR A 121 -4.72 -6.56 11.32
N ASP A 122 -4.42 -7.01 12.53
CA ASP A 122 -4.89 -6.33 13.72
C ASP A 122 -4.01 -5.10 13.97
N TYR A 123 -4.60 -3.90 13.90
CA TYR A 123 -3.87 -2.64 14.02
C TYR A 123 -4.68 -1.56 14.74
N GLU A 124 -3.98 -0.68 15.44
CA GLU A 124 -4.56 0.49 16.11
C GLU A 124 -4.57 1.71 15.18
N CYS A 125 -3.44 1.96 14.51
CA CYS A 125 -3.31 3.07 13.58
C CYS A 125 -2.73 2.63 12.23
N ALA A 126 -3.16 3.28 11.16
CA ALA A 126 -2.55 3.15 9.85
C ALA A 126 -1.86 4.46 9.48
N TYR A 127 -0.66 4.35 8.96
CA TYR A 127 0.14 5.49 8.52
C TYR A 127 0.38 5.44 7.02
N ASP A 128 0.40 6.60 6.40
CA ASP A 128 0.89 6.82 5.04
C ASP A 128 1.94 7.92 5.08
N TRP A 129 2.89 7.89 4.17
CA TRP A 129 3.90 8.93 4.03
C TRP A 129 3.98 9.33 2.56
N ILE A 130 3.74 10.60 2.31
CA ILE A 130 3.49 11.12 0.97
C ILE A 130 4.44 12.29 0.73
N HIS A 131 5.11 12.29 -0.42
CA HIS A 131 5.89 13.44 -0.86
C HIS A 131 4.98 14.65 -1.02
N ASP A 132 5.41 15.81 -0.60
CA ASP A 132 4.58 17.03 -0.48
C ASP A 132 4.08 17.58 -1.83
N ASP A 133 4.71 17.20 -2.95
CA ASP A 133 4.24 17.51 -4.30
C ASP A 133 3.27 16.45 -4.88
N ASN A 134 3.05 15.31 -4.20
CA ASN A 134 2.15 14.26 -4.67
C ASN A 134 0.69 14.53 -4.27
N TYR A 135 0.11 15.58 -4.85
CA TYR A 135 -1.26 16.02 -4.57
C TYR A 135 -2.32 14.94 -4.78
N ALA A 136 -2.11 14.01 -5.73
CA ALA A 136 -3.05 12.93 -5.98
C ALA A 136 -3.14 11.95 -4.80
N SER A 137 -2.00 11.57 -4.23
CA SER A 137 -1.95 10.72 -3.04
C SER A 137 -2.44 11.46 -1.80
N ILE A 138 -2.09 12.75 -1.63
CA ILE A 138 -2.58 13.59 -0.53
C ILE A 138 -4.12 13.60 -0.52
N LYS A 139 -4.75 13.96 -1.63
CA LYS A 139 -6.22 13.98 -1.75
C LYS A 139 -6.86 12.61 -1.53
N THR A 140 -6.16 11.54 -1.93
CA THR A 140 -6.65 10.16 -1.71
C THR A 140 -6.67 9.82 -0.23
N SER A 141 -5.57 10.06 0.50
CA SER A 141 -5.46 9.76 1.92
C SER A 141 -6.44 10.59 2.76
N GLU A 142 -6.56 11.90 2.49
CA GLU A 142 -7.53 12.79 3.15
C GLU A 142 -8.97 12.33 2.91
N ALA A 143 -9.32 11.98 1.67
CA ALA A 143 -10.65 11.48 1.32
C ALA A 143 -10.98 10.11 1.95
N CYS A 144 -9.98 9.37 2.43
CA CYS A 144 -10.14 8.12 3.20
C CYS A 144 -10.15 8.35 4.72
N GLY A 145 -10.20 9.60 5.19
CA GLY A 145 -10.26 9.96 6.60
C GLY A 145 -8.91 9.93 7.31
N MET A 146 -7.81 9.87 6.57
CA MET A 146 -6.48 10.06 7.15
C MET A 146 -6.24 11.53 7.45
N VAL A 147 -5.67 11.82 8.59
CA VAL A 147 -5.37 13.18 9.05
C VAL A 147 -3.88 13.43 8.98
N LYS A 148 -3.49 14.61 8.52
CA LYS A 148 -2.10 15.06 8.52
C LYS A 148 -1.59 15.16 9.95
N GLU A 149 -0.55 14.38 10.30
CA GLU A 149 0.01 14.36 11.65
C GLU A 149 0.96 15.53 11.91
N GLY A 150 1.44 16.20 10.87
CA GLY A 150 2.37 17.31 10.98
C GLY A 150 3.85 16.93 10.97
N THR A 151 4.19 15.67 11.23
CA THR A 151 5.56 15.19 11.14
C THR A 151 6.03 15.17 9.68
N ARG A 152 7.17 15.80 9.43
CA ARG A 152 7.87 15.71 8.15
C ARG A 152 8.99 14.69 8.26
N LEU A 153 9.26 13.98 7.17
CA LEU A 153 10.22 12.89 7.14
C LEU A 153 11.20 13.02 5.97
N ASN A 154 12.45 12.63 6.25
CA ASN A 154 13.43 12.35 5.19
C ASN A 154 13.65 10.86 5.04
N VAL A 155 13.97 10.44 3.82
CA VAL A 155 14.37 9.08 3.49
C VAL A 155 15.87 8.93 3.68
N VAL A 156 16.29 8.09 4.63
CA VAL A 156 17.71 7.92 4.99
C VAL A 156 18.18 6.50 4.73
N GLY A 157 19.41 6.40 4.22
CA GLY A 157 20.15 5.16 4.03
C GLY A 157 19.62 4.25 2.92
N LEU A 158 20.36 3.16 2.66
CA LEU A 158 20.06 2.17 1.61
C LEU A 158 18.69 1.50 1.81
N MET A 159 18.31 1.26 3.05
CA MET A 159 17.03 0.64 3.42
C MET A 159 15.86 1.65 3.42
N ARG A 160 16.11 2.90 3.04
CA ARG A 160 15.10 3.96 2.96
C ARG A 160 14.25 4.06 4.23
N LYS A 161 14.90 4.10 5.39
CA LYS A 161 14.23 4.38 6.66
C LYS A 161 13.72 5.81 6.65
N LEU A 162 12.52 6.02 7.16
CA LEU A 162 11.87 7.31 7.27
C LEU A 162 12.09 7.86 8.67
N VAL A 163 12.79 8.96 8.76
CA VAL A 163 13.12 9.62 10.05
C VAL A 163 12.58 11.04 10.08
N PRO A 164 12.13 11.53 11.25
CA PRO A 164 11.69 12.91 11.40
C PRO A 164 12.78 13.91 11.00
N SER A 165 12.36 14.96 10.30
CA SER A 165 13.23 16.05 9.87
C SER A 165 12.40 17.30 9.62
N GLU A 166 12.82 18.46 10.14
CA GLU A 166 12.14 19.74 9.94
C GLU A 166 12.01 20.09 8.44
N ASN A 167 13.05 19.78 7.67
CA ASN A 167 13.11 20.04 6.22
C ASN A 167 12.79 18.78 5.37
N GLY A 168 12.00 17.85 5.92
CA GLY A 168 11.64 16.63 5.21
C GLY A 168 10.63 16.89 4.10
N ASP A 169 10.80 16.21 2.96
CA ASP A 169 9.92 16.34 1.78
C ASP A 169 8.68 15.43 1.86
N ASN A 170 8.60 14.57 2.87
CA ASN A 170 7.47 13.65 3.04
C ASN A 170 6.66 14.03 4.27
N ILE A 171 5.35 14.00 4.11
CA ILE A 171 4.37 14.33 5.14
C ILE A 171 3.72 13.03 5.62
N VAL A 172 3.54 12.91 6.94
CA VAL A 172 2.87 11.77 7.56
C VAL A 172 1.37 12.03 7.64
N TYR A 173 0.62 11.03 7.22
CA TYR A 173 -0.82 10.94 7.41
C TYR A 173 -1.14 9.76 8.32
N LYS A 174 -2.12 9.92 9.20
CA LYS A 174 -2.53 8.94 10.21
C LYS A 174 -4.02 8.68 10.15
N TYR A 175 -4.41 7.43 10.21
CA TYR A 175 -5.77 6.97 10.41
C TYR A 175 -5.85 6.19 11.73
N VAL A 176 -6.85 6.45 12.55
CA VAL A 176 -7.11 5.69 13.79
C VAL A 176 -8.27 4.75 13.51
N ARG A 177 -8.05 3.46 13.69
CA ARG A 177 -9.11 2.45 13.53
C ARG A 177 -10.15 2.62 14.64
N LYS A 178 -11.40 2.69 14.24
CA LYS A 178 -12.53 2.83 15.17
C LYS A 178 -12.98 1.48 15.71
#